data_a3376a441db5eb36400282a126f2d8ee
#
_entry.id   a3376a441db5eb36400282a126f2d8ee
#
_cell.length_a   1.000
_cell.length_b   1.000
_cell.length_c   1.000
_cell.angle_alpha   90.00
_cell.angle_beta   90.00
_cell.angle_gamma   90.00
#
_symmetry.space_group_name_H-M   'P 1'
#
loop_
_entity.id
_entity.type
_entity.pdbx_description
1 polymer ?
#
loop_
_entity_poly.entity_id
_entity_poly.type
_entity_poly.pdbx_seq_one_letter_code
_entity_poly.pdbx_strand_id
1 'polypeptide(L)'
;GDKLLGVQLRTDEERTVWFDPAMQAAQKKLDATLRGTVNLMSFPSGNHSEWALVKSFSDVQPLVYYVYNIKSGEIDKVGATYPEIAPASMGQQDPVRYKARDGMEIPALLTLPAGGARNAPLVVLVHGGPYVHGNVWGWNGETQFLASRGYAVLEPDFRGSTGYGSKHFRAGWKQWGLAMQNDIADGARWAVAQGIADPKRICIAGASYGGYAALMGLVNDPELYKCGVSWVGVTDINLLYTGHWSAMSDATEHWKQYGMPELVGDPVKDAAQLKATSPIEQAARVKAPLLLAYGGADHRVPIYHGRKFLEAVKPYNKHVEWIEYEDEGHGWQLPANRVDFWRRVETFLDRQIGKGAPN
;
A
#
# COMPACT_ATOMS: atom_id res chain seq x y z
N GLY A 1 31.22 25.89 6.28
CA GLY A 1 30.25 25.43 5.31
C GLY A 1 29.84 24.01 5.64
N ASP A 2 28.56 23.69 5.52
CA ASP A 2 28.04 22.37 5.84
C ASP A 2 28.60 21.38 4.83
N LYS A 3 29.15 20.27 5.32
CA LYS A 3 29.67 19.18 4.49
C LYS A 3 28.55 18.17 4.27
N LEU A 4 28.26 17.81 3.03
CA LEU A 4 27.37 16.69 2.72
C LEU A 4 28.07 15.39 3.10
N LEU A 5 27.57 14.71 4.13
CA LEU A 5 28.15 13.46 4.64
C LEU A 5 27.64 12.23 3.91
N GLY A 6 26.40 12.27 3.44
CA GLY A 6 25.74 11.15 2.74
C GLY A 6 24.36 11.53 2.26
N VAL A 7 23.67 10.60 1.61
CA VAL A 7 22.27 10.71 1.16
C VAL A 7 21.49 9.48 1.56
N GLN A 8 20.26 9.68 2.01
CA GLN A 8 19.32 8.59 2.17
C GLN A 8 18.59 8.32 0.85
N LEU A 9 18.53 7.07 0.47
CA LEU A 9 17.84 6.60 -0.72
C LEU A 9 16.67 5.73 -0.28
N ARG A 10 15.58 5.86 -1.00
CA ARG A 10 14.40 5.02 -0.88
C ARG A 10 14.07 4.48 -2.27
N THR A 11 14.27 3.18 -2.43
CA THR A 11 13.89 2.40 -3.61
C THR A 11 13.05 1.22 -3.11
N ASP A 12 13.42 -0.02 -3.38
CA ASP A 12 12.76 -1.18 -2.76
C ASP A 12 12.96 -1.19 -1.24
N GLU A 13 14.10 -0.71 -0.78
CA GLU A 13 14.44 -0.56 0.64
C GLU A 13 15.00 0.84 0.95
N GLU A 14 14.97 1.23 2.21
CA GLU A 14 15.64 2.44 2.69
C GLU A 14 17.10 2.14 3.03
N ARG A 15 18.01 3.00 2.56
CA ARG A 15 19.45 2.92 2.90
C ARG A 15 20.12 4.28 2.88
N THR A 16 21.22 4.41 3.61
CA THR A 16 22.06 5.59 3.56
C THR A 16 23.35 5.29 2.79
N VAL A 17 23.66 6.11 1.80
CA VAL A 17 24.96 6.10 1.10
C VAL A 17 25.82 7.20 1.71
N TRP A 18 26.81 6.81 2.50
CA TRP A 18 27.73 7.74 3.13
C TRP A 18 28.89 8.06 2.21
N PHE A 19 29.21 9.35 2.05
CA PHE A 19 30.37 9.85 1.32
C PHE A 19 31.56 10.05 2.25
N ASP A 20 31.30 10.32 3.53
CA ASP A 20 32.31 10.52 4.56
C ASP A 20 32.87 9.16 5.03
N PRO A 21 34.22 8.95 5.01
CA PRO A 21 34.82 7.69 5.43
C PRO A 21 34.57 7.32 6.90
N ALA A 22 34.48 8.33 7.79
CA ALA A 22 34.19 8.06 9.20
C ALA A 22 32.75 7.55 9.39
N MET A 23 31.78 8.10 8.62
CA MET A 23 30.41 7.63 8.63
C MET A 23 30.26 6.24 8.01
N GLN A 24 31.04 5.94 6.96
CA GLN A 24 31.09 4.58 6.39
C GLN A 24 31.60 3.56 7.41
N ALA A 25 32.67 3.90 8.14
CA ALA A 25 33.22 3.04 9.18
C ALA A 25 32.24 2.83 10.37
N ALA A 26 31.57 3.90 10.79
CA ALA A 26 30.56 3.85 11.84
C ALA A 26 29.37 2.98 11.45
N GLN A 27 28.86 3.15 10.20
CA GLN A 27 27.78 2.33 9.67
C GLN A 27 28.16 0.85 9.63
N LYS A 28 29.33 0.52 9.11
CA LYS A 28 29.84 -0.85 9.06
C LYS A 28 29.93 -1.50 10.46
N LYS A 29 30.37 -0.76 11.46
CA LYS A 29 30.43 -1.23 12.85
C LYS A 29 29.03 -1.44 13.43
N LEU A 30 28.13 -0.50 13.18
CA LEU A 30 26.73 -0.61 13.59
C LEU A 30 26.05 -1.83 12.99
N ASP A 31 26.18 -2.06 11.66
CA ASP A 31 25.58 -3.19 10.96
C ASP A 31 26.16 -4.54 11.40
N ALA A 32 27.42 -4.56 11.84
CA ALA A 32 28.01 -5.75 12.44
C ALA A 32 27.47 -6.06 13.84
N THR A 33 26.97 -5.04 14.55
CA THR A 33 26.35 -5.16 15.88
C THR A 33 24.87 -5.54 15.78
N LEU A 34 24.14 -4.86 14.89
CA LEU A 34 22.71 -5.09 14.61
C LEU A 34 22.54 -5.85 13.28
N ARG A 35 22.80 -7.15 13.34
CA ARG A 35 22.79 -8.01 12.15
C ARG A 35 21.37 -8.33 11.68
N GLY A 36 21.19 -8.45 10.37
CA GLY A 36 19.91 -8.86 9.76
C GLY A 36 18.85 -7.76 9.75
N THR A 37 19.25 -6.52 9.99
CA THR A 37 18.37 -5.35 9.97
C THR A 37 18.96 -4.24 9.11
N VAL A 38 18.10 -3.39 8.58
CA VAL A 38 18.46 -2.08 8.03
C VAL A 38 18.63 -1.12 9.21
N ASN A 39 19.78 -0.42 9.27
CA ASN A 39 20.11 0.47 10.36
C ASN A 39 20.35 1.88 9.82
N LEU A 40 19.42 2.78 10.06
CA LEU A 40 19.46 4.15 9.58
C LEU A 40 19.89 5.09 10.71
N MET A 41 21.05 5.72 10.54
CA MET A 41 21.54 6.74 11.48
C MET A 41 21.00 8.12 11.12
N SER A 42 20.53 8.87 12.11
CA SER A 42 20.17 10.28 12.01
C SER A 42 20.83 11.08 13.13
N PHE A 43 21.23 12.30 12.81
CA PHE A 43 21.95 13.20 13.73
C PHE A 43 21.12 14.44 14.03
N PRO A 44 21.29 15.05 15.22
CA PRO A 44 20.69 16.35 15.51
C PRO A 44 21.15 17.42 14.52
N SER A 45 20.23 18.31 14.15
CA SER A 45 20.56 19.44 13.27
C SER A 45 21.56 20.41 13.93
N GLY A 46 22.56 20.86 13.19
CA GLY A 46 23.44 21.98 13.57
C GLY A 46 24.56 21.63 14.55
N ASN A 47 24.78 20.37 14.94
CA ASN A 47 25.85 19.97 15.85
C ASN A 47 26.68 18.81 15.29
N HIS A 48 27.97 18.84 15.55
CA HIS A 48 28.88 17.70 15.37
C HIS A 48 28.68 16.69 16.50
N SER A 49 27.46 16.16 16.62
CA SER A 49 27.13 15.16 17.62
C SER A 49 27.87 13.85 17.33
N GLU A 50 28.47 13.28 18.34
CA GLU A 50 29.02 11.92 18.28
C GLU A 50 27.91 10.86 18.46
N TRP A 51 26.72 11.28 18.85
CA TRP A 51 25.56 10.43 19.07
C TRP A 51 24.58 10.53 17.90
N ALA A 52 24.19 9.38 17.41
CA ALA A 52 23.15 9.20 16.41
C ALA A 52 21.92 8.50 16.99
N LEU A 53 20.73 8.90 16.56
CA LEU A 53 19.55 8.08 16.70
C LEU A 53 19.54 7.04 15.56
N VAL A 54 19.40 5.78 15.93
CA VAL A 54 19.33 4.66 14.97
C VAL A 54 17.93 4.11 14.93
N LYS A 55 17.40 3.98 13.70
CA LYS A 55 16.21 3.18 13.37
C LYS A 55 16.70 1.84 12.85
N SER A 56 16.36 0.74 13.55
CA SER A 56 16.73 -0.61 13.16
C SER A 56 15.47 -1.44 12.93
N PHE A 57 15.34 -2.03 11.74
CA PHE A 57 14.17 -2.83 11.35
C PHE A 57 14.53 -3.86 10.28
N SER A 58 13.68 -4.85 10.09
CA SER A 58 13.69 -5.72 8.92
C SER A 58 12.24 -5.98 8.44
N ASP A 59 12.08 -6.84 7.48
CA ASP A 59 10.76 -7.34 7.04
C ASP A 59 9.99 -8.04 8.16
N VAL A 60 10.69 -8.78 9.02
CA VAL A 60 10.11 -9.54 10.14
C VAL A 60 10.24 -8.84 11.49
N GLN A 61 11.10 -7.84 11.60
CA GLN A 61 11.34 -7.11 12.85
C GLN A 61 10.74 -5.71 12.79
N PRO A 62 9.76 -5.39 13.66
CA PRO A 62 9.28 -4.02 13.82
C PRO A 62 10.41 -3.07 14.22
N LEU A 63 10.18 -1.78 13.97
CA LEU A 63 11.14 -0.73 14.24
C LEU A 63 11.58 -0.68 15.71
N VAL A 64 12.90 -0.74 15.94
CA VAL A 64 13.55 -0.55 17.21
C VAL A 64 14.44 0.69 17.12
N TYR A 65 14.40 1.52 18.15
CA TYR A 65 15.23 2.72 18.28
C TYR A 65 16.40 2.47 19.21
N TYR A 66 17.57 2.97 18.78
CA TYR A 66 18.80 2.97 19.60
C TYR A 66 19.43 4.37 19.57
N VAL A 67 20.21 4.68 20.59
CA VAL A 67 21.25 5.73 20.54
C VAL A 67 22.58 5.04 20.33
N TYR A 68 23.41 5.61 19.45
CA TYR A 68 24.69 5.02 19.05
C TYR A 68 25.79 6.09 19.02
N ASN A 69 26.86 5.86 19.77
CA ASN A 69 28.05 6.72 19.72
C ASN A 69 28.96 6.25 18.59
N ILE A 70 29.10 7.09 17.55
CA ILE A 70 29.86 6.74 16.34
C ILE A 70 31.38 6.61 16.57
N LYS A 71 31.94 7.19 17.68
CA LYS A 71 33.35 7.07 18.04
C LYS A 71 33.63 5.84 18.89
N SER A 72 32.96 5.72 20.03
CA SER A 72 33.17 4.58 20.94
C SER A 72 32.55 3.29 20.40
N GLY A 73 31.42 3.41 19.68
CA GLY A 73 30.60 2.27 19.24
C GLY A 73 29.67 1.77 20.33
N GLU A 74 29.51 2.53 21.40
CA GLU A 74 28.51 2.27 22.44
C GLU A 74 27.11 2.41 21.85
N ILE A 75 26.22 1.47 22.22
CA ILE A 75 24.85 1.41 21.73
C ILE A 75 23.89 1.06 22.85
N ASP A 76 22.85 1.86 23.02
CA ASP A 76 21.79 1.64 23.99
C ASP A 76 20.42 1.62 23.31
N LYS A 77 19.57 0.66 23.71
CA LYS A 77 18.20 0.54 23.22
C LYS A 77 17.32 1.60 23.88
N VAL A 78 16.66 2.42 23.05
CA VAL A 78 15.66 3.41 23.50
C VAL A 78 14.29 2.78 23.65
N GLY A 79 13.85 1.98 22.68
CA GLY A 79 12.54 1.33 22.68
C GLY A 79 12.22 0.62 21.38
N ALA A 80 11.08 -0.08 21.36
CA ALA A 80 10.55 -0.74 20.17
C ALA A 80 9.08 -0.33 19.97
N THR A 81 8.64 -0.26 18.71
CA THR A 81 7.25 0.12 18.38
C THR A 81 6.25 -0.98 18.76
N TYR A 82 6.65 -2.24 18.62
CA TYR A 82 5.82 -3.41 18.93
C TYR A 82 6.69 -4.47 19.64
N PRO A 83 6.99 -4.29 20.95
CA PRO A 83 7.90 -5.19 21.65
C PRO A 83 7.37 -6.61 21.82
N GLU A 84 6.05 -6.79 21.71
CA GLU A 84 5.37 -8.09 21.81
C GLU A 84 5.41 -8.91 20.52
N ILE A 85 5.80 -8.34 19.38
CA ILE A 85 5.89 -9.06 18.12
C ILE A 85 7.20 -9.87 18.07
N ALA A 86 7.06 -11.17 17.95
CA ALA A 86 8.18 -12.09 17.79
C ALA A 86 8.56 -12.21 16.29
N PRO A 87 9.76 -11.83 15.86
CA PRO A 87 10.18 -11.90 14.44
C PRO A 87 10.01 -13.28 13.82
N ALA A 88 10.22 -14.35 14.59
CA ALA A 88 10.08 -15.73 14.11
C ALA A 88 8.65 -16.13 13.69
N SER A 89 7.64 -15.35 14.11
CA SER A 89 6.23 -15.57 13.72
C SER A 89 5.79 -14.73 12.51
N MET A 90 6.68 -13.90 11.98
CA MET A 90 6.38 -13.01 10.85
C MET A 90 6.73 -13.67 9.51
N GLY A 91 6.05 -13.23 8.47
CA GLY A 91 6.28 -13.64 7.09
C GLY A 91 7.49 -12.92 6.48
N GLN A 92 8.31 -13.63 5.71
CA GLN A 92 9.40 -13.01 4.95
C GLN A 92 8.87 -12.21 3.78
N GLN A 93 9.45 -11.04 3.56
CA GLN A 93 9.10 -10.15 2.47
C GLN A 93 10.28 -9.98 1.50
N ASP A 94 10.04 -10.30 0.22
CA ASP A 94 11.03 -10.19 -0.83
C ASP A 94 10.64 -9.15 -1.87
N PRO A 95 11.55 -8.26 -2.30
CA PRO A 95 11.38 -7.45 -3.49
C PRO A 95 11.35 -8.35 -4.72
N VAL A 96 10.32 -8.22 -5.55
CA VAL A 96 10.15 -8.99 -6.77
C VAL A 96 9.91 -8.08 -7.97
N ARG A 97 10.09 -8.63 -9.18
CA ARG A 97 9.79 -7.94 -10.44
C ARG A 97 8.99 -8.86 -11.33
N TYR A 98 7.98 -8.32 -12.00
CA TYR A 98 7.25 -9.03 -13.04
C TYR A 98 7.04 -8.14 -14.25
N LYS A 99 6.70 -8.75 -15.39
CA LYS A 99 6.37 -8.01 -16.60
C LYS A 99 4.85 -7.85 -16.73
N ALA A 100 4.40 -6.62 -16.89
CA ALA A 100 3.06 -6.34 -17.33
C ALA A 100 2.85 -6.85 -18.77
N ARG A 101 1.60 -6.99 -19.21
CA ARG A 101 1.24 -7.51 -20.54
C ARG A 101 1.80 -6.70 -21.71
N ASP A 102 2.13 -5.43 -21.50
CA ASP A 102 2.80 -4.56 -22.47
C ASP A 102 4.34 -4.62 -22.39
N GLY A 103 4.88 -5.50 -21.55
CA GLY A 103 6.32 -5.73 -21.37
C GLY A 103 6.99 -4.80 -20.38
N MET A 104 6.27 -3.85 -19.76
CA MET A 104 6.82 -2.99 -18.71
C MET A 104 7.17 -3.81 -17.47
N GLU A 105 8.36 -3.62 -16.92
CA GLU A 105 8.75 -4.23 -15.65
C GLU A 105 8.11 -3.46 -14.49
N ILE A 106 7.41 -4.20 -13.63
CA ILE A 106 6.70 -3.67 -12.48
C ILE A 106 7.37 -4.20 -11.20
N PRO A 107 7.84 -3.31 -10.31
CA PRO A 107 8.31 -3.67 -8.98
C PRO A 107 7.15 -4.08 -8.08
N ALA A 108 7.42 -4.96 -7.13
CA ALA A 108 6.46 -5.31 -6.08
C ALA A 108 7.19 -5.86 -4.85
N LEU A 109 6.52 -5.86 -3.71
CA LEU A 109 6.90 -6.64 -2.55
C LEU A 109 6.00 -7.87 -2.45
N LEU A 110 6.60 -9.01 -2.17
CA LEU A 110 5.90 -10.27 -1.93
C LEU A 110 6.17 -10.74 -0.52
N THR A 111 5.14 -10.83 0.30
CA THR A 111 5.24 -11.40 1.64
C THR A 111 4.58 -12.76 1.68
N LEU A 112 5.33 -13.77 2.12
CA LEU A 112 4.81 -15.12 2.30
C LEU A 112 4.54 -15.41 3.78
N PRO A 113 3.56 -16.25 4.11
CA PRO A 113 3.35 -16.73 5.49
C PRO A 113 4.62 -17.32 6.09
N ALA A 114 4.76 -17.29 7.41
CA ALA A 114 5.87 -17.93 8.11
C ALA A 114 5.99 -19.41 7.70
N GLY A 115 7.20 -19.82 7.31
CA GLY A 115 7.45 -21.17 6.77
C GLY A 115 7.25 -21.30 5.26
N GLY A 116 6.89 -20.22 4.57
CA GLY A 116 6.64 -20.20 3.12
C GLY A 116 5.27 -20.78 2.77
N ALA A 117 4.86 -20.62 1.52
CA ALA A 117 3.64 -21.23 1.00
C ALA A 117 3.74 -21.50 -0.49
N ARG A 118 3.02 -22.55 -0.94
CA ARG A 118 2.76 -22.81 -2.36
C ARG A 118 1.25 -22.90 -2.56
N ASN A 119 0.77 -22.37 -3.69
CA ASN A 119 -0.66 -22.31 -3.99
C ASN A 119 -1.47 -21.73 -2.81
N ALA A 120 -0.93 -20.65 -2.19
CA ALA A 120 -1.57 -19.97 -1.08
C ALA A 120 -2.77 -19.14 -1.55
N PRO A 121 -3.74 -18.84 -0.70
CA PRO A 121 -4.64 -17.74 -0.97
C PRO A 121 -3.84 -16.44 -1.03
N LEU A 122 -4.15 -15.60 -2.03
CA LEU A 122 -3.44 -14.35 -2.30
C LEU A 122 -4.29 -13.14 -2.00
N VAL A 123 -3.74 -12.18 -1.31
CA VAL A 123 -4.26 -10.81 -1.23
C VAL A 123 -3.35 -9.90 -2.04
N VAL A 124 -3.89 -9.28 -3.10
CA VAL A 124 -3.20 -8.19 -3.81
C VAL A 124 -3.54 -6.90 -3.07
N LEU A 125 -2.57 -6.39 -2.31
CA LEU A 125 -2.72 -5.21 -1.46
C LEU A 125 -2.18 -3.98 -2.21
N VAL A 126 -3.10 -3.14 -2.68
CA VAL A 126 -2.78 -2.00 -3.54
C VAL A 126 -2.62 -0.73 -2.71
N HIS A 127 -1.48 -0.06 -2.85
CA HIS A 127 -1.21 1.19 -2.13
C HIS A 127 -2.06 2.36 -2.62
N GLY A 128 -2.26 3.35 -1.75
CA GLY A 128 -2.93 4.61 -2.06
C GLY A 128 -2.03 5.59 -2.82
N GLY A 129 -2.50 6.78 -3.01
CA GLY A 129 -1.80 7.86 -3.71
C GLY A 129 -2.53 8.26 -5.00
N PRO A 130 -2.18 7.76 -6.20
CA PRO A 130 -1.21 6.71 -6.58
C PRO A 130 0.20 7.22 -6.89
N TYR A 131 0.38 8.52 -7.07
CA TYR A 131 1.62 9.17 -7.54
C TYR A 131 2.59 9.43 -6.38
N VAL A 132 2.84 8.40 -5.60
CA VAL A 132 3.72 8.40 -4.42
C VAL A 132 4.64 7.19 -4.46
N HIS A 133 5.62 7.14 -3.58
CA HIS A 133 6.33 5.91 -3.29
C HIS A 133 5.37 4.99 -2.53
N GLY A 134 5.02 3.86 -3.12
CA GLY A 134 4.00 2.97 -2.57
C GLY A 134 4.53 2.14 -1.41
N ASN A 135 5.31 1.14 -1.73
CA ASN A 135 5.76 0.15 -0.78
C ASN A 135 7.27 0.24 -0.56
N VAL A 136 7.71 -0.01 0.65
CA VAL A 136 9.14 -0.04 1.02
C VAL A 136 9.37 -1.30 1.83
N TRP A 137 10.39 -2.06 1.48
CA TRP A 137 10.75 -3.25 2.20
C TRP A 137 10.96 -2.96 3.70
N GLY A 138 10.34 -3.77 4.51
CA GLY A 138 10.37 -3.64 5.95
C GLY A 138 9.08 -4.13 6.62
N TRP A 139 9.05 -4.14 7.95
CA TRP A 139 7.89 -4.60 8.70
C TRP A 139 6.69 -3.66 8.50
N ASN A 140 5.61 -4.21 7.96
CA ASN A 140 4.32 -3.52 7.84
C ASN A 140 3.25 -4.31 8.59
N GLY A 141 2.51 -3.63 9.47
CA GLY A 141 1.51 -4.28 10.33
C GLY A 141 0.35 -4.92 9.57
N GLU A 142 -0.11 -4.29 8.50
CA GLU A 142 -1.23 -4.78 7.66
C GLU A 142 -0.81 -6.02 6.87
N THR A 143 0.33 -5.94 6.21
CA THR A 143 0.92 -7.04 5.43
C THR A 143 1.26 -8.23 6.31
N GLN A 144 1.90 -7.99 7.45
CA GLN A 144 2.25 -9.05 8.40
C GLN A 144 1.03 -9.66 9.10
N PHE A 145 -0.02 -8.85 9.35
CA PHE A 145 -1.29 -9.37 9.82
C PHE A 145 -1.88 -10.38 8.82
N LEU A 146 -1.97 -10.03 7.54
CA LEU A 146 -2.48 -10.92 6.49
C LEU A 146 -1.60 -12.17 6.35
N ALA A 147 -0.28 -12.01 6.32
CA ALA A 147 0.66 -13.12 6.20
C ALA A 147 0.53 -14.09 7.40
N SER A 148 0.34 -13.58 8.62
CA SER A 148 0.15 -14.40 9.82
C SER A 148 -1.14 -15.22 9.81
N ARG A 149 -2.12 -14.86 8.95
CA ARG A 149 -3.37 -15.61 8.72
C ARG A 149 -3.26 -16.65 7.59
N GLY A 150 -2.08 -16.74 6.97
CA GLY A 150 -1.79 -17.73 5.93
C GLY A 150 -2.01 -17.21 4.50
N TYR A 151 -2.21 -15.93 4.31
CA TYR A 151 -2.29 -15.31 2.98
C TYR A 151 -0.91 -14.96 2.46
N ALA A 152 -0.62 -15.26 1.20
CA ALA A 152 0.44 -14.54 0.48
C ALA A 152 -0.06 -13.12 0.20
N VAL A 153 0.82 -12.12 0.32
CA VAL A 153 0.48 -10.71 0.06
C VAL A 153 1.39 -10.18 -1.02
N LEU A 154 0.81 -9.70 -2.11
CA LEU A 154 1.53 -9.02 -3.19
C LEU A 154 1.19 -7.53 -3.16
N GLU A 155 2.21 -6.69 -3.04
CA GLU A 155 2.11 -5.23 -2.97
C GLU A 155 2.78 -4.63 -4.21
N PRO A 156 2.04 -4.45 -5.34
CA PRO A 156 2.60 -3.93 -6.57
C PRO A 156 2.84 -2.42 -6.51
N ASP A 157 4.03 -1.99 -6.94
CA ASP A 157 4.34 -0.59 -7.26
C ASP A 157 4.06 -0.35 -8.75
N PHE A 158 2.79 -0.32 -9.09
CA PHE A 158 2.29 -0.15 -10.46
C PHE A 158 2.80 1.15 -11.08
N ARG A 159 2.78 1.25 -12.42
CA ARG A 159 3.16 2.50 -13.12
C ARG A 159 2.46 3.72 -12.52
N GLY A 160 3.19 4.80 -12.35
CA GLY A 160 2.74 5.99 -11.62
C GLY A 160 3.35 6.09 -10.23
N SER A 161 3.76 4.98 -9.60
CA SER A 161 4.50 4.99 -8.34
C SER A 161 5.85 5.70 -8.52
N THR A 162 6.28 6.46 -7.50
CA THR A 162 7.59 7.13 -7.49
C THR A 162 8.69 6.21 -6.94
N GLY A 163 9.96 6.60 -7.13
CA GLY A 163 11.11 5.82 -6.68
C GLY A 163 11.76 4.96 -7.78
N TYR A 164 11.07 4.72 -8.89
CA TYR A 164 11.50 3.87 -10.00
C TYR A 164 11.83 4.64 -11.28
N GLY A 165 12.07 5.93 -11.15
CA GLY A 165 12.46 6.83 -12.24
C GLY A 165 11.29 7.43 -13.02
N SER A 166 11.61 8.45 -13.82
CA SER A 166 10.59 9.27 -14.49
C SER A 166 9.79 8.51 -15.56
N LYS A 167 10.38 7.49 -16.18
CA LYS A 167 9.68 6.64 -17.16
C LYS A 167 8.53 5.87 -16.50
N HIS A 168 8.79 5.25 -15.35
CA HIS A 168 7.79 4.51 -14.57
C HIS A 168 6.69 5.45 -14.07
N PHE A 169 7.07 6.59 -13.50
CA PHE A 169 6.15 7.60 -13.00
C PHE A 169 5.22 8.14 -14.10
N ARG A 170 5.78 8.60 -15.23
CA ARG A 170 4.99 9.19 -16.32
C ARG A 170 4.10 8.18 -17.05
N ALA A 171 4.49 6.91 -17.07
CA ALA A 171 3.68 5.87 -17.67
C ALA A 171 2.31 5.67 -16.98
N GLY A 172 2.15 6.13 -15.73
CA GLY A 172 0.89 6.11 -15.00
C GLY A 172 -0.01 7.32 -15.23
N TRP A 173 0.46 8.37 -15.91
CA TRP A 173 -0.34 9.58 -16.12
C TRP A 173 -1.56 9.30 -16.95
N LYS A 174 -2.74 9.70 -16.46
CA LYS A 174 -4.05 9.45 -17.07
C LYS A 174 -4.37 7.97 -17.31
N GLN A 175 -3.80 7.07 -16.47
CA GLN A 175 -3.97 5.63 -16.61
C GLN A 175 -4.81 4.97 -15.50
N TRP A 176 -5.57 5.77 -14.75
CA TRP A 176 -6.50 5.25 -13.76
C TRP A 176 -7.51 4.29 -14.39
N GLY A 177 -7.63 3.07 -13.84
CA GLY A 177 -8.51 2.02 -14.36
C GLY A 177 -8.10 1.40 -15.69
N LEU A 178 -6.98 1.85 -16.27
CA LEU A 178 -6.40 1.39 -17.53
C LEU A 178 -5.09 0.63 -17.30
N ALA A 179 -3.96 1.12 -17.82
CA ALA A 179 -2.68 0.42 -17.71
C ALA A 179 -2.21 0.21 -16.26
N MET A 180 -2.50 1.14 -15.35
CA MET A 180 -2.22 0.96 -13.93
C MET A 180 -2.99 -0.24 -13.35
N GLN A 181 -4.25 -0.42 -13.75
CA GLN A 181 -5.06 -1.57 -13.33
C GLN A 181 -4.55 -2.88 -13.93
N ASN A 182 -4.08 -2.83 -15.19
CA ASN A 182 -3.46 -3.98 -15.85
C ASN A 182 -2.20 -4.45 -15.12
N ASP A 183 -1.35 -3.53 -14.67
CA ASP A 183 -0.14 -3.85 -13.90
C ASP A 183 -0.49 -4.67 -12.65
N ILE A 184 -1.51 -4.22 -11.91
CA ILE A 184 -1.98 -4.88 -10.68
C ILE A 184 -2.48 -6.31 -10.97
N ALA A 185 -3.32 -6.45 -12.00
CA ALA A 185 -3.86 -7.75 -12.39
C ALA A 185 -2.77 -8.72 -12.90
N ASP A 186 -1.78 -8.18 -13.64
CA ASP A 186 -0.67 -8.98 -14.17
C ASP A 186 0.26 -9.47 -13.06
N GLY A 187 0.38 -8.71 -11.96
CA GLY A 187 1.07 -9.17 -10.74
C GLY A 187 0.40 -10.40 -10.11
N ALA A 188 -0.93 -10.39 -10.01
CA ALA A 188 -1.66 -11.55 -9.52
C ALA A 188 -1.47 -12.77 -10.43
N ARG A 189 -1.56 -12.58 -11.75
CA ARG A 189 -1.32 -13.65 -12.74
C ARG A 189 0.11 -14.19 -12.68
N TRP A 190 1.09 -13.29 -12.48
CA TRP A 190 2.48 -13.70 -12.26
C TRP A 190 2.62 -14.57 -11.01
N ALA A 191 2.01 -14.21 -9.89
CA ALA A 191 2.07 -15.00 -8.67
C ALA A 191 1.47 -16.41 -8.86
N VAL A 192 0.39 -16.53 -9.65
CA VAL A 192 -0.19 -17.83 -10.05
C VAL A 192 0.80 -18.62 -10.91
N ALA A 193 1.41 -18.00 -11.93
CA ALA A 193 2.35 -18.64 -12.83
C ALA A 193 3.62 -19.14 -12.10
N GLN A 194 4.02 -18.47 -11.01
CA GLN A 194 5.12 -18.91 -10.14
C GLN A 194 4.72 -20.02 -9.14
N GLY A 195 3.46 -20.46 -9.12
CA GLY A 195 2.96 -21.45 -8.16
C GLY A 195 2.88 -20.93 -6.71
N ILE A 196 2.92 -19.60 -6.53
CA ILE A 196 2.78 -18.94 -5.23
C ILE A 196 1.31 -18.89 -4.85
N ALA A 197 0.46 -18.45 -5.78
CA ALA A 197 -0.96 -18.21 -5.54
C ALA A 197 -1.85 -19.29 -6.16
N ASP A 198 -2.91 -19.65 -5.45
CA ASP A 198 -4.01 -20.46 -5.98
C ASP A 198 -4.91 -19.56 -6.85
N PRO A 199 -5.09 -19.85 -8.15
CA PRO A 199 -5.91 -19.03 -9.04
C PRO A 199 -7.38 -18.93 -8.63
N LYS A 200 -7.86 -19.82 -7.78
CA LYS A 200 -9.23 -19.82 -7.26
C LYS A 200 -9.41 -19.01 -5.96
N ARG A 201 -8.31 -18.53 -5.37
CA ARG A 201 -8.31 -17.89 -4.05
C ARG A 201 -7.52 -16.58 -4.05
N ILE A 202 -7.94 -15.62 -4.88
CA ILE A 202 -7.31 -14.31 -5.00
C ILE A 202 -8.32 -13.22 -4.63
N CYS A 203 -7.96 -12.35 -3.69
CA CYS A 203 -8.70 -11.15 -3.34
C CYS A 203 -7.86 -9.91 -3.64
N ILE A 204 -8.51 -8.80 -4.00
CA ILE A 204 -7.85 -7.49 -4.14
C ILE A 204 -8.30 -6.59 -3.01
N ALA A 205 -7.35 -5.85 -2.41
CA ALA A 205 -7.61 -5.00 -1.25
C ALA A 205 -6.82 -3.69 -1.36
N GLY A 206 -7.33 -2.61 -0.79
CA GLY A 206 -6.58 -1.37 -0.71
C GLY A 206 -7.36 -0.18 -0.17
N ALA A 207 -6.61 0.87 0.18
CA ALA A 207 -7.10 2.14 0.69
C ALA A 207 -7.02 3.24 -0.35
N SER A 208 -7.94 4.21 -0.30
CA SER A 208 -7.85 5.43 -1.12
C SER A 208 -7.81 5.11 -2.62
N TYR A 209 -6.72 5.47 -3.34
CA TYR A 209 -6.52 4.96 -4.70
C TYR A 209 -6.51 3.42 -4.73
N GLY A 210 -5.89 2.76 -3.75
CA GLY A 210 -5.92 1.29 -3.65
C GLY A 210 -7.34 0.73 -3.50
N GLY A 211 -8.21 1.44 -2.79
CA GLY A 211 -9.63 1.11 -2.70
C GLY A 211 -10.38 1.29 -4.04
N TYR A 212 -10.04 2.34 -4.78
CA TYR A 212 -10.48 2.51 -6.16
C TYR A 212 -10.00 1.34 -7.06
N ALA A 213 -8.73 0.99 -6.96
CA ALA A 213 -8.14 -0.10 -7.74
C ALA A 213 -8.76 -1.46 -7.37
N ALA A 214 -9.13 -1.68 -6.10
CA ALA A 214 -9.85 -2.87 -5.69
C ALA A 214 -11.22 -2.97 -6.40
N LEU A 215 -11.97 -1.87 -6.46
CA LEU A 215 -13.26 -1.82 -7.17
C LEU A 215 -13.09 -2.01 -8.68
N MET A 216 -12.14 -1.32 -9.29
CA MET A 216 -11.87 -1.47 -10.74
C MET A 216 -11.29 -2.83 -11.08
N GLY A 217 -10.57 -3.49 -10.18
CA GLY A 217 -10.14 -4.88 -10.35
C GLY A 217 -11.32 -5.83 -10.50
N LEU A 218 -12.35 -5.69 -9.66
CA LEU A 218 -13.58 -6.48 -9.78
C LEU A 218 -14.37 -6.18 -11.06
N VAL A 219 -14.22 -4.97 -11.61
CA VAL A 219 -14.85 -4.56 -12.86
C VAL A 219 -14.09 -5.11 -14.07
N ASN A 220 -12.76 -4.96 -14.10
CA ASN A 220 -11.94 -5.24 -15.28
C ASN A 220 -11.54 -6.72 -15.39
N ASP A 221 -11.34 -7.38 -14.23
CA ASP A 221 -10.83 -8.76 -14.15
C ASP A 221 -11.73 -9.62 -13.24
N PRO A 222 -13.04 -9.74 -13.53
CA PRO A 222 -14.01 -10.44 -12.66
C PRO A 222 -13.70 -11.93 -12.49
N GLU A 223 -12.99 -12.54 -13.44
CA GLU A 223 -12.60 -13.96 -13.37
C GLU A 223 -11.37 -14.17 -12.46
N LEU A 224 -10.55 -13.11 -12.26
CA LEU A 224 -9.33 -13.20 -11.48
C LEU A 224 -9.60 -13.10 -9.98
N TYR A 225 -10.44 -12.15 -9.58
CA TYR A 225 -10.65 -11.83 -8.17
C TYR A 225 -11.95 -12.45 -7.64
N LYS A 226 -11.82 -13.20 -6.55
CA LYS A 226 -12.96 -13.82 -5.84
C LYS A 226 -13.65 -12.86 -4.87
N CYS A 227 -12.94 -11.83 -4.42
CA CYS A 227 -13.50 -10.80 -3.54
C CYS A 227 -12.68 -9.50 -3.62
N GLY A 228 -13.26 -8.43 -3.09
CA GLY A 228 -12.60 -7.14 -2.92
C GLY A 228 -12.80 -6.54 -1.55
N VAL A 229 -11.78 -5.84 -1.06
CA VAL A 229 -11.84 -5.01 0.16
C VAL A 229 -11.41 -3.60 -0.22
N SER A 230 -12.32 -2.64 -0.12
CA SER A 230 -12.05 -1.24 -0.43
C SER A 230 -12.34 -0.38 0.81
N TRP A 231 -11.33 0.31 1.31
CA TRP A 231 -11.58 1.28 2.37
C TRP A 231 -11.13 2.67 1.98
N VAL A 232 -11.90 3.67 2.36
CA VAL A 232 -11.77 5.09 2.00
C VAL A 232 -11.47 5.28 0.50
N GLY A 233 -12.07 4.43 -0.34
CA GLY A 233 -11.79 4.34 -1.77
C GLY A 233 -12.52 5.38 -2.61
N VAL A 234 -11.84 5.90 -3.65
CA VAL A 234 -12.49 6.75 -4.66
C VAL A 234 -13.42 5.88 -5.51
N THR A 235 -14.67 6.31 -5.66
CA THR A 235 -15.68 5.57 -6.44
C THR A 235 -16.17 6.31 -7.66
N ASP A 236 -15.98 7.62 -7.68
CA ASP A 236 -16.31 8.51 -8.80
C ASP A 236 -15.20 9.54 -8.95
N ILE A 237 -14.42 9.43 -10.03
CA ILE A 237 -13.28 10.32 -10.27
C ILE A 237 -13.76 11.76 -10.47
N ASN A 238 -14.97 11.98 -11.03
CA ASN A 238 -15.49 13.33 -11.23
C ASN A 238 -15.77 14.07 -9.93
N LEU A 239 -16.08 13.36 -8.84
CA LEU A 239 -16.24 13.98 -7.53
C LEU A 239 -14.95 14.61 -6.98
N LEU A 240 -13.78 14.24 -7.50
CA LEU A 240 -12.52 14.89 -7.14
C LEU A 240 -12.45 16.33 -7.67
N TYR A 241 -13.17 16.64 -8.77
CA TYR A 241 -13.13 17.94 -9.45
C TYR A 241 -14.33 18.81 -9.15
N THR A 242 -15.49 18.23 -8.89
CA THR A 242 -16.78 18.94 -8.87
C THR A 242 -17.57 18.72 -7.59
N GLY A 243 -18.46 19.68 -7.28
CA GLY A 243 -19.43 19.58 -6.23
C GLY A 243 -18.91 20.01 -4.86
N HIS A 244 -19.75 19.80 -3.87
CA HIS A 244 -19.53 20.21 -2.48
C HIS A 244 -18.24 19.61 -1.86
N TRP A 245 -17.86 18.45 -2.32
CA TRP A 245 -16.68 17.71 -1.89
C TRP A 245 -15.38 18.37 -2.30
N SER A 246 -15.32 18.89 -3.52
CA SER A 246 -14.15 19.61 -3.99
C SER A 246 -13.84 20.81 -3.10
N ALA A 247 -14.86 21.47 -2.57
CA ALA A 247 -14.70 22.59 -1.64
C ALA A 247 -14.29 22.16 -0.22
N MET A 248 -14.66 20.94 0.21
CA MET A 248 -14.34 20.41 1.54
C MET A 248 -13.08 19.53 1.58
N SER A 249 -12.53 19.19 0.42
CA SER A 249 -11.35 18.35 0.30
C SER A 249 -10.10 19.04 0.86
N ASP A 250 -9.22 18.27 1.49
CA ASP A 250 -7.89 18.72 1.95
C ASP A 250 -6.88 18.91 0.79
N ALA A 251 -7.26 18.60 -0.45
CA ALA A 251 -6.46 18.85 -1.63
C ALA A 251 -6.33 20.35 -1.92
N THR A 252 -5.12 20.84 -2.12
CA THR A 252 -4.87 22.25 -2.41
C THR A 252 -5.48 22.67 -3.77
N GLU A 253 -5.92 23.92 -3.89
CA GLU A 253 -6.44 24.47 -5.15
C GLU A 253 -5.39 24.39 -6.29
N HIS A 254 -4.10 24.59 -5.97
CA HIS A 254 -3.02 24.42 -6.94
C HIS A 254 -2.96 22.99 -7.49
N TRP A 255 -3.11 22.00 -6.62
CA TRP A 255 -3.14 20.59 -7.05
C TRP A 255 -4.37 20.30 -7.92
N LYS A 256 -5.55 20.77 -7.54
CA LYS A 256 -6.79 20.60 -8.32
C LYS A 256 -6.70 21.24 -9.70
N GLN A 257 -6.09 22.44 -9.77
CA GLN A 257 -6.01 23.21 -11.01
C GLN A 257 -4.94 22.69 -11.97
N TYR A 258 -3.78 22.26 -11.49
CA TYR A 258 -2.60 21.96 -12.32
C TYR A 258 -2.15 20.51 -12.24
N GLY A 259 -2.19 19.89 -11.07
CA GLY A 259 -1.70 18.53 -10.88
C GLY A 259 -2.69 17.47 -11.35
N MET A 260 -3.92 17.55 -10.89
CA MET A 260 -4.93 16.54 -11.20
C MET A 260 -5.26 16.44 -12.71
N PRO A 261 -5.45 17.53 -13.46
CA PRO A 261 -5.73 17.44 -14.90
C PRO A 261 -4.60 16.80 -15.69
N GLU A 262 -3.35 16.95 -15.24
CA GLU A 262 -2.18 16.37 -15.90
C GLU A 262 -2.01 14.89 -15.51
N LEU A 263 -2.17 14.54 -14.26
CA LEU A 263 -1.88 13.21 -13.74
C LEU A 263 -3.07 12.25 -13.78
N VAL A 264 -4.26 12.71 -13.43
CA VAL A 264 -5.48 11.88 -13.37
C VAL A 264 -6.29 11.99 -14.66
N GLY A 265 -6.50 13.22 -15.14
CA GLY A 265 -7.24 13.53 -16.37
C GLY A 265 -7.94 14.88 -16.27
N ASP A 266 -8.09 15.55 -17.40
CA ASP A 266 -8.79 16.84 -17.49
C ASP A 266 -10.31 16.59 -17.47
N PRO A 267 -11.07 17.22 -16.56
CA PRO A 267 -12.49 16.94 -16.38
C PRO A 267 -13.36 17.33 -17.60
N VAL A 268 -12.83 18.10 -18.54
CA VAL A 268 -13.50 18.47 -19.80
C VAL A 268 -12.99 17.64 -20.95
N LYS A 269 -11.66 17.63 -21.17
CA LYS A 269 -11.04 16.95 -22.32
C LYS A 269 -11.10 15.43 -22.19
N ASP A 270 -10.92 14.92 -20.97
CA ASP A 270 -10.86 13.49 -20.68
C ASP A 270 -12.17 12.97 -20.01
N ALA A 271 -13.26 13.76 -20.05
CA ALA A 271 -14.53 13.47 -19.34
C ALA A 271 -15.08 12.06 -19.62
N ALA A 272 -15.02 11.61 -20.88
CA ALA A 272 -15.49 10.28 -21.25
C ALA A 272 -14.65 9.16 -20.60
N GLN A 273 -13.34 9.32 -20.55
CA GLN A 273 -12.44 8.37 -19.88
C GLN A 273 -12.68 8.37 -18.36
N LEU A 274 -12.72 9.54 -17.73
CA LEU A 274 -12.94 9.65 -16.29
C LEU A 274 -14.27 9.00 -15.86
N LYS A 275 -15.31 9.17 -16.67
CA LYS A 275 -16.59 8.48 -16.49
C LYS A 275 -16.43 6.97 -16.65
N ALA A 276 -15.85 6.50 -17.74
CA ALA A 276 -15.73 5.07 -18.06
C ALA A 276 -14.86 4.32 -17.03
N THR A 277 -13.91 5.00 -16.39
CA THR A 277 -13.03 4.42 -15.36
C THR A 277 -13.45 4.74 -13.92
N SER A 278 -14.63 5.32 -13.71
CA SER A 278 -15.21 5.51 -12.38
C SER A 278 -15.99 4.26 -11.94
N PRO A 279 -15.67 3.63 -10.80
CA PRO A 279 -16.36 2.43 -10.30
C PRO A 279 -17.88 2.58 -10.24
N ILE A 280 -18.40 3.75 -9.88
CA ILE A 280 -19.83 3.99 -9.77
C ILE A 280 -20.57 3.79 -11.10
N GLU A 281 -19.97 4.17 -12.20
CA GLU A 281 -20.53 3.99 -13.55
C GLU A 281 -20.48 2.53 -14.01
N GLN A 282 -19.70 1.70 -13.33
CA GLN A 282 -19.49 0.29 -13.60
C GLN A 282 -20.12 -0.62 -12.50
N ALA A 283 -20.91 -0.06 -11.59
CA ALA A 283 -21.44 -0.76 -10.42
C ALA A 283 -22.21 -2.05 -10.77
N ALA A 284 -22.90 -2.07 -11.90
CA ALA A 284 -23.63 -3.25 -12.41
C ALA A 284 -22.71 -4.45 -12.75
N ARG A 285 -21.42 -4.21 -12.96
CA ARG A 285 -20.42 -5.24 -13.29
C ARG A 285 -19.76 -5.86 -12.05
N VAL A 286 -19.87 -5.23 -10.89
CA VAL A 286 -19.31 -5.73 -9.62
C VAL A 286 -20.20 -6.82 -9.05
N LYS A 287 -19.82 -8.07 -9.26
CA LYS A 287 -20.60 -9.27 -8.82
C LYS A 287 -19.93 -10.02 -7.66
N ALA A 288 -18.61 -9.93 -7.54
CA ALA A 288 -17.87 -10.58 -6.47
C ALA A 288 -18.22 -9.99 -5.09
N PRO A 289 -18.13 -10.79 -4.01
CA PRO A 289 -18.28 -10.31 -2.64
C PRO A 289 -17.36 -9.11 -2.39
N LEU A 290 -17.89 -8.10 -1.69
CA LEU A 290 -17.22 -6.82 -1.50
C LEU A 290 -17.40 -6.31 -0.07
N LEU A 291 -16.30 -5.92 0.56
CA LEU A 291 -16.30 -5.19 1.83
C LEU A 291 -15.92 -3.74 1.57
N LEU A 292 -16.78 -2.81 1.97
CA LEU A 292 -16.60 -1.37 1.89
C LEU A 292 -16.47 -0.78 3.28
N ALA A 293 -15.46 0.08 3.52
CA ALA A 293 -15.29 0.76 4.79
C ALA A 293 -14.95 2.24 4.58
N TYR A 294 -15.57 3.14 5.36
CA TYR A 294 -15.34 4.59 5.25
C TYR A 294 -15.32 5.26 6.62
N GLY A 295 -14.55 6.35 6.70
CA GLY A 295 -14.56 7.26 7.84
C GLY A 295 -15.57 8.39 7.65
N GLY A 296 -16.38 8.68 8.68
CA GLY A 296 -17.39 9.74 8.64
C GLY A 296 -16.79 11.15 8.55
N ALA A 297 -15.59 11.31 9.13
CA ALA A 297 -14.84 12.58 9.14
C ALA A 297 -13.75 12.65 8.05
N ASP A 298 -13.82 11.83 7.02
CA ASP A 298 -12.85 11.84 5.93
C ASP A 298 -13.04 13.06 5.01
N HIS A 299 -12.04 13.95 4.99
CA HIS A 299 -12.00 15.14 4.11
C HIS A 299 -11.25 14.89 2.80
N ARG A 300 -10.54 13.76 2.65
CA ARG A 300 -9.77 13.44 1.44
C ARG A 300 -10.60 12.65 0.43
N VAL A 301 -11.26 11.60 0.88
CA VAL A 301 -12.25 10.83 0.13
C VAL A 301 -13.51 10.71 0.99
N PRO A 302 -14.34 11.73 1.00
CA PRO A 302 -15.50 11.80 1.86
C PRO A 302 -16.42 10.58 1.75
N ILE A 303 -17.03 10.18 2.86
CA ILE A 303 -17.93 9.02 2.95
C ILE A 303 -19.03 9.00 1.89
N TYR A 304 -19.34 10.15 1.31
CA TYR A 304 -20.27 10.25 0.18
C TYR A 304 -19.86 9.38 -1.03
N HIS A 305 -18.56 9.24 -1.30
CA HIS A 305 -18.07 8.29 -2.31
C HIS A 305 -18.60 6.89 -2.04
N GLY A 306 -18.44 6.42 -0.81
CA GLY A 306 -18.88 5.08 -0.40
C GLY A 306 -20.38 4.92 -0.42
N ARG A 307 -21.13 5.89 0.13
CA ARG A 307 -22.61 5.83 0.20
C ARG A 307 -23.24 5.82 -1.19
N LYS A 308 -22.78 6.69 -2.10
CA LYS A 308 -23.25 6.67 -3.50
C LYS A 308 -22.96 5.34 -4.20
N PHE A 309 -21.75 4.82 -4.03
CA PHE A 309 -21.39 3.55 -4.65
C PHE A 309 -22.18 2.39 -4.06
N LEU A 310 -22.40 2.36 -2.75
CA LEU A 310 -23.22 1.35 -2.08
C LEU A 310 -24.65 1.32 -2.64
N GLU A 311 -25.24 2.49 -2.83
CA GLU A 311 -26.58 2.62 -3.44
C GLU A 311 -26.58 2.10 -4.89
N ALA A 312 -25.54 2.43 -5.66
CA ALA A 312 -25.43 2.03 -7.06
C ALA A 312 -25.18 0.52 -7.23
N VAL A 313 -24.44 -0.13 -6.34
CA VAL A 313 -24.05 -1.53 -6.46
C VAL A 313 -25.08 -2.49 -5.86
N LYS A 314 -25.81 -2.11 -4.81
CA LYS A 314 -26.81 -2.93 -4.12
C LYS A 314 -27.85 -3.61 -5.02
N PRO A 315 -28.40 -2.98 -6.07
CA PRO A 315 -29.35 -3.63 -6.98
C PRO A 315 -28.76 -4.83 -7.73
N TYR A 316 -27.44 -4.87 -7.89
CA TYR A 316 -26.72 -5.83 -8.72
C TYR A 316 -25.89 -6.84 -7.92
N ASN A 317 -25.57 -6.53 -6.66
CA ASN A 317 -24.73 -7.36 -5.79
C ASN A 317 -25.29 -7.37 -4.36
N LYS A 318 -25.73 -8.54 -3.91
CA LYS A 318 -26.25 -8.74 -2.55
C LYS A 318 -25.16 -9.08 -1.51
N HIS A 319 -23.93 -9.28 -1.96
CA HIS A 319 -22.79 -9.69 -1.14
C HIS A 319 -21.87 -8.49 -0.85
N VAL A 320 -22.48 -7.35 -0.49
CA VAL A 320 -21.75 -6.14 -0.11
C VAL A 320 -21.89 -5.92 1.39
N GLU A 321 -20.75 -5.89 2.07
CA GLU A 321 -20.66 -5.53 3.49
C GLU A 321 -20.25 -4.06 3.61
N TRP A 322 -20.88 -3.35 4.55
CA TRP A 322 -20.64 -1.94 4.81
C TRP A 322 -20.17 -1.71 6.23
N ILE A 323 -19.07 -0.95 6.36
CA ILE A 323 -18.51 -0.49 7.63
C ILE A 323 -18.38 1.04 7.57
N GLU A 324 -18.81 1.68 8.64
CA GLU A 324 -18.70 3.12 8.83
C GLU A 324 -18.17 3.39 10.22
N TYR A 325 -17.12 4.22 10.32
CA TYR A 325 -16.58 4.71 11.56
C TYR A 325 -16.76 6.24 11.59
N GLU A 326 -17.76 6.72 12.33
CA GLU A 326 -18.22 8.11 12.30
C GLU A 326 -17.09 9.10 12.62
N ASP A 327 -16.25 8.78 13.62
CA ASP A 327 -15.18 9.65 14.12
C ASP A 327 -13.83 9.48 13.40
N GLU A 328 -13.75 8.61 12.38
CA GLU A 328 -12.52 8.35 11.64
C GLU A 328 -12.42 9.18 10.37
N GLY A 329 -11.17 9.55 10.02
CA GLY A 329 -10.83 10.26 8.80
C GLY A 329 -10.39 9.33 7.67
N HIS A 330 -9.31 9.73 6.97
CA HIS A 330 -8.72 8.97 5.86
C HIS A 330 -7.84 7.82 6.35
N GLY A 331 -8.43 6.89 7.08
CA GLY A 331 -7.79 5.74 7.75
C GLY A 331 -8.16 5.68 9.24
N TRP A 332 -7.78 4.59 9.89
CA TRP A 332 -8.22 4.27 11.24
C TRP A 332 -7.17 4.69 12.27
N GLN A 333 -7.44 5.78 13.01
CA GLN A 333 -6.56 6.32 14.05
C GLN A 333 -6.87 5.75 15.43
N LEU A 334 -8.14 5.52 15.71
CA LEU A 334 -8.58 4.94 16.98
C LEU A 334 -8.23 3.45 17.03
N PRO A 335 -7.48 2.97 18.05
CA PRO A 335 -7.07 1.58 18.13
C PRO A 335 -8.23 0.58 18.09
N ALA A 336 -9.36 0.91 18.71
CA ALA A 336 -10.56 0.07 18.71
C ALA A 336 -11.11 -0.13 17.29
N ASN A 337 -11.22 0.93 16.51
CA ASN A 337 -11.72 0.89 15.13
C ASN A 337 -10.74 0.14 14.22
N ARG A 338 -9.44 0.34 14.39
CA ARG A 338 -8.41 -0.40 13.64
C ARG A 338 -8.49 -1.89 13.92
N VAL A 339 -8.64 -2.30 15.17
CA VAL A 339 -8.80 -3.72 15.55
C VAL A 339 -10.10 -4.29 15.00
N ASP A 340 -11.23 -3.58 15.13
CA ASP A 340 -12.53 -4.01 14.58
C ASP A 340 -12.46 -4.17 13.07
N PHE A 341 -11.89 -3.20 12.35
CA PHE A 341 -11.74 -3.27 10.90
C PHE A 341 -10.96 -4.51 10.46
N TRP A 342 -9.78 -4.74 11.02
CA TRP A 342 -8.93 -5.86 10.61
C TRP A 342 -9.52 -7.22 11.00
N ARG A 343 -10.28 -7.32 12.10
CA ARG A 343 -11.06 -8.53 12.44
C ARG A 343 -12.17 -8.81 11.42
N ARG A 344 -12.85 -7.77 10.96
CA ARG A 344 -13.88 -7.92 9.89
C ARG A 344 -13.25 -8.29 8.57
N VAL A 345 -12.11 -7.71 8.21
CA VAL A 345 -11.34 -8.09 7.01
C VAL A 345 -10.91 -9.55 7.11
N GLU A 346 -10.36 -10.00 8.23
CA GLU A 346 -10.00 -11.40 8.47
C GLU A 346 -11.20 -12.34 8.27
N THR A 347 -12.31 -12.04 8.92
CA THR A 347 -13.54 -12.85 8.81
C THR A 347 -14.06 -12.88 7.36
N PHE A 348 -14.03 -11.75 6.67
CA PHE A 348 -14.45 -11.64 5.28
C PHE A 348 -13.54 -12.47 4.35
N LEU A 349 -12.22 -12.29 4.45
CA LEU A 349 -11.26 -13.02 3.63
C LEU A 349 -11.30 -14.52 3.88
N ASP A 350 -11.44 -14.95 5.15
CA ASP A 350 -11.52 -16.39 5.48
C ASP A 350 -12.71 -17.06 4.81
N ARG A 351 -13.87 -16.40 4.78
CA ARG A 351 -15.06 -16.91 4.07
C ARG A 351 -14.91 -16.96 2.56
N GLN A 352 -14.11 -16.06 1.95
CA GLN A 352 -14.04 -15.94 0.50
C GLN A 352 -12.87 -16.73 -0.11
N ILE A 353 -11.71 -16.70 0.52
CA ILE A 353 -10.46 -17.28 -0.02
C ILE A 353 -9.63 -18.04 1.02
N GLY A 354 -10.02 -18.01 2.29
CA GLY A 354 -9.33 -18.68 3.39
C GLY A 354 -9.79 -20.12 3.59
N LYS A 355 -9.63 -20.62 4.83
CA LYS A 355 -10.01 -21.99 5.21
C LYS A 355 -11.54 -22.19 5.23
N GLY A 356 -12.30 -21.14 5.46
CA GLY A 356 -13.76 -21.14 5.46
C GLY A 356 -14.40 -20.98 4.07
N ALA A 357 -13.57 -20.84 3.02
CA ALA A 357 -14.08 -20.64 1.66
C ALA A 357 -14.77 -21.92 1.13
N PRO A 358 -15.90 -21.80 0.40
CA PRO A 358 -16.50 -22.93 -0.29
C PRO A 358 -15.56 -23.45 -1.39
N ASN A 359 -15.49 -24.77 -1.52
CA ASN A 359 -14.68 -25.46 -2.52
C ASN A 359 -15.13 -25.17 -3.96
#